data_2c554e076f1d6718d04c6587d6b0253f
#
_entry.id   2c554e076f1d6718d04c6587d6b0253f
#
_cell.length_a   1.000
_cell.length_b   1.000
_cell.length_c   1.000
_cell.angle_alpha   90.00
_cell.angle_beta   90.00
_cell.angle_gamma   90.00
#
_symmetry.space_group_name_H-M   'P 1'
#
loop_
_entity.id
_entity.type
_entity.pdbx_description
1 polymer ?
#
loop_
_entity_poly.entity_id
_entity_poly.type
_entity_poly.pdbx_seq_one_letter_code
_entity_poly.pdbx_strand_id
1 'polypeptide(L)'
;MVRGDVAYDIAFQQEKVTSKSHRKPKKREKTGTAITFLPDDTIFDHIEWNTTALKRLMNSQSYLTPSVTYNLSDERSGESYTFHHPGGIADLVSDTSDGIGLVGMKEPVTFTGRALFEGKKFVGLEEYINAKDGEYTAIDVDVALAYTESIGESIIAYTNGIPNKDHGYHVDGAKKGIYQCVNDFASLKKMLKRGEKLSESDSREGIVLVVSVGVPESIIDFKGQTKGQLSTVQAKTAVQEVVSRHFGTWLSDNEKAAKEIVNRSRDASAARAAAKLAREMSQQSRKKSSKKDKLEMSSKLVPGRGDPHYRELFIVEGDSAAGSVIKARTPEVIKGKTVVTQGVLPIRGKILNVSKEPLRRIMANEEISTIISVLGAGFGDDFDISKLQYNKIIICSDADHDGFHIRALLVNCLLYTSDA
;
A
#
# COMPACT_ATOMS: atom_id res chain seq x y z
N MET A 1 -39.04 -6.14 22.71
CA MET A 1 -38.32 -4.92 23.15
C MET A 1 -38.79 -4.55 24.56
N VAL A 2 -37.87 -4.29 25.45
CA VAL A 2 -38.17 -3.80 26.80
C VAL A 2 -37.64 -2.38 26.95
N ARG A 3 -38.48 -1.43 27.33
CA ARG A 3 -38.12 -0.04 27.59
C ARG A 3 -38.88 0.48 28.80
N GLY A 4 -38.16 0.83 29.86
CA GLY A 4 -38.75 1.19 31.14
C GLY A 4 -39.59 0.05 31.70
N ASP A 5 -40.85 0.35 32.07
CA ASP A 5 -41.77 -0.57 32.68
C ASP A 5 -42.69 -1.30 31.67
N VAL A 6 -42.35 -1.27 30.38
CA VAL A 6 -43.15 -1.89 29.33
C VAL A 6 -42.33 -2.81 28.46
N ALA A 7 -42.81 -4.02 28.22
CA ALA A 7 -42.30 -4.95 27.23
C ALA A 7 -43.29 -4.99 26.04
N TYR A 8 -42.80 -4.81 24.85
CA TYR A 8 -43.51 -4.88 23.57
C TYR A 8 -43.11 -6.15 22.84
N ASP A 9 -44.08 -6.95 22.45
CA ASP A 9 -43.87 -8.16 21.65
C ASP A 9 -44.63 -7.98 20.32
N ILE A 10 -43.91 -8.11 19.19
CA ILE A 10 -44.48 -7.95 17.86
C ILE A 10 -43.97 -9.13 17.01
N ALA A 11 -44.88 -9.81 16.31
CA ALA A 11 -44.54 -10.85 15.34
C ALA A 11 -45.00 -10.46 13.93
N PHE A 12 -44.18 -10.84 12.95
CA PHE A 12 -44.45 -10.60 11.53
C PHE A 12 -44.38 -11.93 10.78
N GLN A 13 -45.14 -12.04 9.71
CA GLN A 13 -45.02 -13.10 8.71
C GLN A 13 -45.34 -12.52 7.34
N GLN A 14 -44.46 -12.64 6.39
CA GLN A 14 -44.63 -12.13 5.03
C GLN A 14 -45.14 -10.68 5.01
N GLU A 15 -44.41 -9.77 5.60
CA GLU A 15 -44.71 -8.31 5.69
C GLU A 15 -45.94 -7.94 6.56
N LYS A 16 -46.73 -8.89 7.04
CA LYS A 16 -47.92 -8.63 7.85
C LYS A 16 -47.61 -8.80 9.33
N VAL A 17 -48.09 -7.86 10.14
CA VAL A 17 -48.08 -8.02 11.60
C VAL A 17 -49.10 -9.10 11.96
N THR A 18 -48.62 -10.23 12.51
CA THR A 18 -49.46 -11.34 12.95
C THR A 18 -49.89 -11.23 14.41
N SER A 19 -49.06 -10.62 15.23
CA SER A 19 -49.43 -10.28 16.61
C SER A 19 -48.74 -9.02 17.09
N LYS A 20 -49.41 -8.26 17.97
CA LYS A 20 -48.86 -7.10 18.67
C LYS A 20 -49.44 -7.06 20.08
N SER A 21 -48.54 -7.11 21.07
CA SER A 21 -48.96 -7.03 22.48
C SER A 21 -47.98 -6.19 23.29
N HIS A 22 -48.42 -5.72 24.45
CA HIS A 22 -47.59 -5.11 25.46
C HIS A 22 -47.93 -5.66 26.84
N ARG A 23 -46.90 -5.76 27.68
CA ARG A 23 -47.01 -6.32 29.03
C ARG A 23 -46.00 -5.68 29.97
N LYS A 24 -46.12 -5.91 31.24
CA LYS A 24 -45.06 -5.59 32.21
C LYS A 24 -43.84 -6.51 31.98
N PRO A 25 -42.62 -5.99 32.03
CA PRO A 25 -41.41 -6.81 31.94
C PRO A 25 -41.37 -7.87 33.05
N LYS A 26 -40.84 -9.04 32.72
CA LYS A 26 -40.57 -10.08 33.75
C LYS A 26 -39.38 -9.63 34.61
N LYS A 27 -39.31 -10.13 35.85
CA LYS A 27 -38.34 -9.74 36.88
C LYS A 27 -36.84 -9.83 36.42
N ARG A 28 -36.53 -10.61 35.37
CA ARG A 28 -35.17 -10.79 34.81
C ARG A 28 -34.98 -10.09 33.44
N GLU A 29 -36.03 -9.51 32.89
CA GLU A 29 -35.92 -8.79 31.61
C GLU A 29 -35.33 -7.40 31.85
N LYS A 30 -34.19 -7.12 31.20
CA LYS A 30 -33.55 -5.81 31.22
C LYS A 30 -33.99 -5.01 29.99
N THR A 31 -33.82 -3.70 30.04
CA THR A 31 -34.01 -2.83 28.86
C THR A 31 -33.18 -3.34 27.69
N GLY A 32 -33.82 -3.49 26.54
CA GLY A 32 -33.17 -3.99 25.33
C GLY A 32 -34.16 -4.45 24.27
N THR A 33 -33.62 -4.88 23.14
CA THR A 33 -34.39 -5.42 22.01
C THR A 33 -33.87 -6.82 21.66
N ALA A 34 -34.77 -7.80 21.58
CA ALA A 34 -34.49 -9.11 21.03
C ALA A 34 -35.21 -9.25 19.69
N ILE A 35 -34.49 -9.67 18.65
CA ILE A 35 -35.03 -9.92 17.32
C ILE A 35 -34.72 -11.38 16.98
N THR A 36 -35.74 -12.14 16.64
CA THR A 36 -35.61 -13.51 16.13
C THR A 36 -36.25 -13.55 14.76
N PHE A 37 -35.56 -14.12 13.78
CA PHE A 37 -36.12 -14.22 12.44
C PHE A 37 -35.64 -15.49 11.73
N LEU A 38 -36.46 -15.97 10.81
CA LEU A 38 -36.12 -17.02 9.86
C LEU A 38 -36.22 -16.40 8.46
N PRO A 39 -35.13 -16.43 7.65
CA PRO A 39 -35.23 -16.00 6.27
C PRO A 39 -36.24 -16.85 5.48
N ASP A 40 -36.94 -16.22 4.56
CA ASP A 40 -37.93 -16.90 3.70
C ASP A 40 -37.18 -17.63 2.56
N ASP A 41 -37.32 -18.96 2.53
CA ASP A 41 -36.66 -19.82 1.53
C ASP A 41 -37.26 -19.70 0.13
N THR A 42 -38.42 -19.04 0.00
CA THR A 42 -39.00 -18.70 -1.30
C THR A 42 -38.39 -17.45 -1.93
N ILE A 43 -37.67 -16.65 -1.13
CA ILE A 43 -37.01 -15.40 -1.57
C ILE A 43 -35.51 -15.57 -1.63
N PHE A 44 -34.91 -16.30 -0.68
CA PHE A 44 -33.50 -16.50 -0.55
C PHE A 44 -33.08 -17.92 -0.95
N ASP A 45 -32.27 -18.08 -1.97
CA ASP A 45 -31.77 -19.40 -2.44
C ASP A 45 -30.92 -20.12 -1.38
N HIS A 46 -30.27 -19.36 -0.48
CA HIS A 46 -29.47 -19.88 0.61
C HIS A 46 -29.79 -19.18 1.92
N ILE A 47 -30.30 -19.93 2.88
CA ILE A 47 -30.66 -19.42 4.22
C ILE A 47 -29.63 -19.80 5.29
N GLU A 48 -28.53 -20.44 4.91
CA GLU A 48 -27.45 -20.78 5.83
C GLU A 48 -26.56 -19.58 6.15
N TRP A 49 -26.33 -19.38 7.43
CA TRP A 49 -25.50 -18.27 7.91
C TRP A 49 -24.01 -18.60 7.75
N ASN A 50 -23.28 -17.69 7.13
CA ASN A 50 -21.83 -17.74 7.03
C ASN A 50 -21.20 -17.13 8.29
N THR A 51 -20.79 -17.96 9.24
CA THR A 51 -20.18 -17.54 10.52
C THR A 51 -18.91 -16.70 10.30
N THR A 52 -18.10 -17.02 9.29
CA THR A 52 -16.89 -16.24 8.98
C THR A 52 -17.23 -14.80 8.52
N ALA A 53 -18.28 -14.64 7.72
CA ALA A 53 -18.75 -13.32 7.31
C ALA A 53 -19.30 -12.51 8.50
N LEU A 54 -20.08 -13.15 9.38
CA LEU A 54 -20.60 -12.52 10.60
C LEU A 54 -19.46 -12.12 11.55
N LYS A 55 -18.46 -12.97 11.76
CA LYS A 55 -17.27 -12.65 12.56
C LYS A 55 -16.56 -11.40 12.02
N ARG A 56 -16.33 -11.34 10.72
CA ARG A 56 -15.68 -10.16 10.07
C ARG A 56 -16.51 -8.90 10.27
N LEU A 57 -17.83 -9.00 10.08
CA LEU A 57 -18.74 -7.86 10.25
C LEU A 57 -18.72 -7.35 11.69
N MET A 58 -18.92 -8.23 12.68
CA MET A 58 -18.96 -7.85 14.09
C MET A 58 -17.61 -7.32 14.58
N ASN A 59 -16.52 -7.94 14.15
CA ASN A 59 -15.17 -7.43 14.45
C ASN A 59 -14.95 -6.03 13.86
N SER A 60 -15.34 -5.80 12.60
CA SER A 60 -15.24 -4.48 11.97
C SER A 60 -16.10 -3.42 12.68
N GLN A 61 -17.32 -3.78 13.09
CA GLN A 61 -18.22 -2.85 13.80
C GLN A 61 -17.72 -2.52 15.21
N SER A 62 -17.05 -3.46 15.89
CA SER A 62 -16.57 -3.22 17.25
C SER A 62 -15.45 -2.17 17.33
N TYR A 63 -14.68 -1.95 16.25
CA TYR A 63 -13.73 -0.82 16.17
C TYR A 63 -14.45 0.53 15.99
N LEU A 64 -15.62 0.54 15.37
CA LEU A 64 -16.38 1.78 15.12
C LEU A 64 -17.29 2.16 16.29
N THR A 65 -17.52 1.24 17.22
CA THR A 65 -18.39 1.42 18.37
C THR A 65 -17.70 0.94 19.66
N PRO A 66 -16.69 1.67 20.15
CA PRO A 66 -15.80 1.20 21.23
C PRO A 66 -16.54 0.92 22.56
N SER A 67 -17.71 1.51 22.76
CA SER A 67 -18.56 1.27 23.95
C SER A 67 -19.43 0.00 23.86
N VAL A 68 -19.42 -0.70 22.71
CA VAL A 68 -20.31 -1.84 22.45
C VAL A 68 -19.51 -3.14 22.42
N THR A 69 -19.99 -4.15 23.13
CA THR A 69 -19.47 -5.52 23.05
C THR A 69 -20.37 -6.36 22.17
N TYR A 70 -19.81 -6.99 21.15
CA TYR A 70 -20.49 -7.89 20.23
C TYR A 70 -20.20 -9.34 20.61
N ASN A 71 -21.23 -10.13 20.84
CA ASN A 71 -21.11 -11.55 21.12
C ASN A 71 -21.80 -12.34 19.99
N LEU A 72 -21.07 -13.27 19.39
CA LEU A 72 -21.57 -14.21 18.39
C LEU A 72 -21.49 -15.62 18.95
N SER A 73 -22.61 -16.34 18.95
CA SER A 73 -22.66 -17.75 19.30
C SER A 73 -23.27 -18.54 18.15
N ASP A 74 -22.54 -19.51 17.63
CA ASP A 74 -23.03 -20.42 16.58
C ASP A 74 -23.38 -21.77 17.22
N GLU A 75 -24.68 -22.00 17.40
CA GLU A 75 -25.19 -23.23 18.02
C GLU A 75 -24.93 -24.48 17.17
N ARG A 76 -24.64 -24.34 15.88
CA ARG A 76 -24.32 -25.47 14.98
C ARG A 76 -22.93 -26.03 15.25
N SER A 77 -21.96 -25.18 15.53
CA SER A 77 -20.58 -25.58 15.88
C SER A 77 -20.30 -25.58 17.38
N GLY A 78 -21.15 -24.93 18.17
CA GLY A 78 -20.96 -24.71 19.61
C GLY A 78 -19.91 -23.62 19.93
N GLU A 79 -19.43 -22.89 18.92
CA GLU A 79 -18.43 -21.85 19.08
C GLU A 79 -19.03 -20.51 19.49
N SER A 80 -18.30 -19.77 20.32
CA SER A 80 -18.71 -18.43 20.75
C SER A 80 -17.52 -17.46 20.62
N TYR A 81 -17.82 -16.24 20.16
CA TYR A 81 -16.83 -15.19 19.92
C TYR A 81 -17.29 -13.88 20.54
N THR A 82 -16.33 -13.12 21.09
CA THR A 82 -16.57 -11.79 21.65
C THR A 82 -15.65 -10.79 20.99
N PHE A 83 -16.21 -9.68 20.51
CA PHE A 83 -15.47 -8.58 19.89
C PHE A 83 -15.72 -7.30 20.69
N HIS A 84 -14.66 -6.68 21.15
CA HIS A 84 -14.71 -5.42 21.90
C HIS A 84 -13.35 -4.72 21.78
N HIS A 85 -13.36 -3.54 21.19
CA HIS A 85 -12.17 -2.73 20.95
C HIS A 85 -12.35 -1.34 21.56
N PRO A 86 -12.00 -1.19 22.85
CA PRO A 86 -12.24 0.05 23.59
C PRO A 86 -11.41 1.24 23.07
N GLY A 87 -10.29 0.99 22.40
CA GLY A 87 -9.50 2.02 21.71
C GLY A 87 -10.08 2.42 20.35
N GLY A 88 -11.16 1.77 19.90
CA GLY A 88 -11.85 2.15 18.67
C GLY A 88 -10.99 1.96 17.42
N ILE A 89 -10.99 2.97 16.55
CA ILE A 89 -10.22 2.92 15.29
C ILE A 89 -8.70 2.95 15.51
N ALA A 90 -8.21 3.33 16.70
CA ALA A 90 -6.80 3.19 17.05
C ALA A 90 -6.39 1.72 17.20
N ASP A 91 -7.26 0.90 17.80
CA ASP A 91 -7.03 -0.55 17.88
C ASP A 91 -6.98 -1.16 16.48
N LEU A 92 -7.83 -0.68 15.54
CA LEU A 92 -7.79 -1.14 14.15
C LEU A 92 -6.46 -0.78 13.45
N VAL A 93 -5.91 0.41 13.71
CA VAL A 93 -4.58 0.78 13.20
C VAL A 93 -3.51 -0.11 13.83
N SER A 94 -3.57 -0.36 15.14
CA SER A 94 -2.64 -1.24 15.85
C SER A 94 -2.66 -2.66 15.29
N ASP A 95 -3.84 -3.25 15.13
CA ASP A 95 -4.00 -4.61 14.60
C ASP A 95 -3.55 -4.71 13.13
N THR A 96 -3.79 -3.64 12.34
CA THR A 96 -3.34 -3.59 10.94
C THR A 96 -1.81 -3.45 10.83
N SER A 97 -1.16 -2.86 11.82
CA SER A 97 0.29 -2.68 11.89
C SER A 97 1.00 -3.69 12.80
N ASP A 98 0.29 -4.71 13.27
CA ASP A 98 0.86 -5.73 14.18
C ASP A 98 2.07 -6.43 13.51
N GLY A 99 3.14 -6.57 14.29
CA GLY A 99 4.41 -7.13 13.82
C GLY A 99 5.25 -6.19 12.97
N ILE A 100 4.81 -4.94 12.70
CA ILE A 100 5.56 -3.94 11.92
C ILE A 100 6.04 -2.82 12.86
N GLY A 101 7.32 -2.45 12.77
CA GLY A 101 7.88 -1.36 13.57
C GLY A 101 7.18 -0.02 13.29
N LEU A 102 6.86 0.73 14.36
CA LEU A 102 6.31 2.08 14.24
C LEU A 102 7.43 3.11 14.10
N VAL A 103 7.21 4.13 13.28
CA VAL A 103 8.16 5.21 13.01
C VAL A 103 7.75 6.48 13.73
N GLY A 104 8.57 6.94 14.65
CA GLY A 104 8.39 8.20 15.36
C GLY A 104 7.31 8.18 16.44
N MET A 105 6.58 7.09 16.62
CA MET A 105 5.50 6.98 17.59
C MET A 105 5.50 5.64 18.29
N LYS A 106 4.91 5.56 19.48
CA LYS A 106 4.79 4.33 20.26
C LYS A 106 3.47 3.62 20.03
N GLU A 107 2.44 4.38 19.70
CA GLU A 107 1.06 3.94 19.51
C GLU A 107 0.41 4.81 18.42
N PRO A 108 -0.65 4.35 17.78
CA PRO A 108 -1.40 5.15 16.83
C PRO A 108 -1.95 6.43 17.45
N VAL A 109 -2.01 7.51 16.67
CA VAL A 109 -2.60 8.77 17.08
C VAL A 109 -4.01 8.90 16.50
N THR A 110 -4.92 9.48 17.30
CA THR A 110 -6.31 9.69 16.91
C THR A 110 -6.67 11.16 16.92
N PHE A 111 -7.51 11.54 15.99
CA PHE A 111 -8.06 12.89 15.89
C PHE A 111 -9.57 12.77 15.67
N THR A 112 -10.33 13.49 16.46
CA THR A 112 -11.78 13.61 16.31
C THR A 112 -12.13 15.05 16.12
N GLY A 113 -13.19 15.34 15.38
CA GLY A 113 -13.66 16.68 15.19
C GLY A 113 -14.99 16.71 14.47
N ARG A 114 -15.70 17.83 14.62
CA ARG A 114 -17.00 18.06 13.99
C ARG A 114 -16.91 19.27 13.10
N ALA A 115 -17.06 19.08 11.80
CA ALA A 115 -16.99 20.12 10.80
C ALA A 115 -18.39 20.65 10.47
N LEU A 116 -18.55 21.97 10.55
CA LEU A 116 -19.83 22.66 10.36
C LEU A 116 -19.89 23.31 8.97
N PHE A 117 -21.07 23.16 8.33
CA PHE A 117 -21.34 23.65 6.97
C PHE A 117 -22.65 24.45 6.91
N GLU A 118 -22.62 25.56 6.18
CA GLU A 118 -23.80 26.26 5.69
C GLU A 118 -23.98 25.88 4.22
N GLY A 119 -24.89 24.96 3.94
CA GLY A 119 -25.00 24.33 2.63
C GLY A 119 -23.71 23.58 2.24
N LYS A 120 -22.99 24.10 1.23
CA LYS A 120 -21.70 23.52 0.79
C LYS A 120 -20.49 24.28 1.35
N LYS A 121 -20.71 25.42 2.00
CA LYS A 121 -19.64 26.29 2.50
C LYS A 121 -19.20 25.80 3.86
N PHE A 122 -17.91 25.53 4.03
CA PHE A 122 -17.31 25.23 5.32
C PHE A 122 -17.33 26.49 6.20
N VAL A 123 -17.80 26.35 7.43
CA VAL A 123 -17.89 27.43 8.42
C VAL A 123 -16.72 27.32 9.39
N GLY A 124 -16.45 26.13 9.90
CA GLY A 124 -15.36 25.86 10.82
C GLY A 124 -15.54 24.54 11.56
N LEU A 125 -14.63 24.26 12.49
CA LEU A 125 -14.79 23.14 13.42
C LEU A 125 -15.59 23.60 14.64
N GLU A 126 -16.51 22.77 15.12
CA GLU A 126 -17.44 23.10 16.21
C GLU A 126 -16.72 23.57 17.48
N GLU A 127 -15.58 22.98 17.80
CA GLU A 127 -14.76 23.36 18.96
C GLU A 127 -14.25 24.81 18.95
N TYR A 128 -14.26 25.48 17.78
CA TYR A 128 -13.84 26.86 17.60
C TYR A 128 -14.99 27.82 17.28
N ILE A 129 -16.23 27.32 17.23
CA ILE A 129 -17.40 28.10 16.83
C ILE A 129 -18.48 27.96 17.89
N ASN A 130 -19.02 29.05 18.35
CA ASN A 130 -20.16 29.05 19.26
C ASN A 130 -21.46 28.92 18.44
N ALA A 131 -21.68 27.69 17.88
CA ALA A 131 -22.85 27.36 17.09
C ALA A 131 -24.03 26.92 17.96
N LYS A 132 -25.26 27.26 17.55
CA LYS A 132 -26.46 26.70 18.16
C LYS A 132 -26.80 25.34 17.52
N ASP A 133 -27.35 24.43 18.31
CA ASP A 133 -27.81 23.14 17.81
C ASP A 133 -28.77 23.32 16.63
N GLY A 134 -28.49 22.62 15.53
CA GLY A 134 -29.30 22.64 14.32
C GLY A 134 -29.10 23.84 13.39
N GLU A 135 -28.20 24.78 13.73
CA GLU A 135 -27.89 25.95 12.88
C GLU A 135 -27.12 25.55 11.61
N TYR A 136 -26.24 24.54 11.71
CA TYR A 136 -25.37 24.09 10.64
C TYR A 136 -25.51 22.59 10.36
N THR A 137 -25.20 22.19 9.12
CA THR A 137 -25.00 20.78 8.79
C THR A 137 -23.65 20.34 9.32
N ALA A 138 -23.61 19.31 10.15
CA ALA A 138 -22.39 18.82 10.76
C ALA A 138 -21.94 17.50 10.14
N ILE A 139 -20.63 17.36 9.95
CA ILE A 139 -19.96 16.09 9.59
C ILE A 139 -19.03 15.73 10.73
N ASP A 140 -19.25 14.58 11.33
CA ASP A 140 -18.37 14.01 12.35
C ASP A 140 -17.19 13.33 11.65
N VAL A 141 -16.00 13.49 12.19
CA VAL A 141 -14.76 12.96 11.62
C VAL A 141 -13.96 12.29 12.71
N ASP A 142 -13.64 11.03 12.50
CA ASP A 142 -12.71 10.25 13.31
C ASP A 142 -11.59 9.73 12.42
N VAL A 143 -10.35 10.02 12.79
CA VAL A 143 -9.15 9.59 12.07
C VAL A 143 -8.19 8.96 13.05
N ALA A 144 -7.65 7.80 12.71
CA ALA A 144 -6.51 7.21 13.39
C ALA A 144 -5.40 6.91 12.39
N LEU A 145 -4.15 7.16 12.76
CA LEU A 145 -3.02 6.86 11.91
C LEU A 145 -1.78 6.42 12.70
N ALA A 146 -0.95 5.64 12.03
CA ALA A 146 0.42 5.36 12.44
C ALA A 146 1.34 5.36 11.22
N TYR A 147 2.60 5.76 11.42
CA TYR A 147 3.66 5.52 10.45
C TYR A 147 4.42 4.26 10.83
N THR A 148 4.69 3.40 9.86
CA THR A 148 5.32 2.09 10.04
C THR A 148 6.56 1.95 9.15
N GLU A 149 7.33 0.89 9.37
CA GLU A 149 8.48 0.56 8.52
C GLU A 149 8.07 -0.08 7.18
N SER A 150 6.78 -0.37 6.95
CA SER A 150 6.29 -0.94 5.70
C SER A 150 6.48 0.01 4.50
N ILE A 151 6.46 -0.55 3.30
CA ILE A 151 6.49 0.20 2.05
C ILE A 151 5.04 0.47 1.62
N GLY A 152 4.79 1.69 1.12
CA GLY A 152 3.49 2.11 0.62
C GLY A 152 2.53 2.60 1.70
N GLU A 153 1.23 2.56 1.41
CA GLU A 153 0.18 3.04 2.32
C GLU A 153 -0.93 1.97 2.51
N SER A 154 -1.46 1.86 3.72
CA SER A 154 -2.66 1.05 4.02
C SER A 154 -3.76 1.98 4.51
N ILE A 155 -4.88 2.04 3.79
CA ILE A 155 -5.98 2.97 4.11
C ILE A 155 -7.29 2.19 4.22
N ILE A 156 -7.96 2.37 5.35
CA ILE A 156 -9.27 1.80 5.65
C ILE A 156 -10.25 2.96 5.86
N ALA A 157 -11.41 2.89 5.23
CA ALA A 157 -12.35 3.99 5.23
C ALA A 157 -13.78 3.56 5.52
N TYR A 158 -14.49 4.37 6.30
CA TYR A 158 -15.89 4.15 6.68
C TYR A 158 -16.72 5.43 6.55
N THR A 159 -17.99 5.24 6.19
CA THR A 159 -19.01 6.29 6.23
C THR A 159 -20.25 5.73 6.92
N ASN A 160 -20.66 6.33 8.04
CA ASN A 160 -21.82 5.88 8.85
C ASN A 160 -21.75 4.37 9.17
N GLY A 161 -20.55 3.86 9.50
CA GLY A 161 -20.30 2.45 9.81
C GLY A 161 -20.21 1.52 8.59
N ILE A 162 -20.38 2.04 7.37
CA ILE A 162 -20.29 1.25 6.12
C ILE A 162 -18.85 1.34 5.58
N PRO A 163 -18.20 0.21 5.27
CA PRO A 163 -16.85 0.22 4.71
C PRO A 163 -16.86 0.74 3.26
N ASN A 164 -15.98 1.70 2.97
CA ASN A 164 -15.81 2.28 1.64
C ASN A 164 -14.56 1.68 0.96
N LYS A 165 -14.71 0.55 0.31
CA LYS A 165 -13.60 -0.19 -0.34
C LYS A 165 -12.91 0.61 -1.43
N ASP A 166 -13.66 1.46 -2.14
CA ASP A 166 -13.17 2.33 -3.21
C ASP A 166 -12.87 3.74 -2.70
N HIS A 167 -12.78 3.90 -1.36
CA HIS A 167 -12.49 5.15 -0.66
C HIS A 167 -13.54 6.26 -0.91
N GLY A 168 -13.10 7.47 -1.29
CA GLY A 168 -13.96 8.62 -1.58
C GLY A 168 -13.38 9.92 -1.06
N TYR A 169 -14.18 10.98 -1.12
CA TYR A 169 -13.73 12.34 -0.78
C TYR A 169 -13.19 12.51 0.64
N HIS A 170 -13.66 11.74 1.62
CA HIS A 170 -13.14 11.76 2.99
C HIS A 170 -11.66 11.30 3.04
N VAL A 171 -11.31 10.25 2.27
CA VAL A 171 -9.92 9.78 2.16
C VAL A 171 -9.06 10.80 1.42
N ASP A 172 -9.58 11.42 0.35
CA ASP A 172 -8.87 12.50 -0.34
C ASP A 172 -8.57 13.68 0.58
N GLY A 173 -9.52 13.99 1.47
CA GLY A 173 -9.35 15.02 2.50
C GLY A 173 -8.21 14.67 3.47
N ALA A 174 -8.20 13.44 3.99
CA ALA A 174 -7.15 12.96 4.89
C ALA A 174 -5.76 13.00 4.21
N LYS A 175 -5.67 12.46 3.00
CA LYS A 175 -4.42 12.49 2.20
C LYS A 175 -3.88 13.90 2.02
N LYS A 176 -4.75 14.84 1.70
CA LYS A 176 -4.37 16.23 1.50
C LYS A 176 -3.95 16.92 2.79
N GLY A 177 -4.68 16.70 3.88
CA GLY A 177 -4.34 17.23 5.20
C GLY A 177 -2.98 16.73 5.68
N ILE A 178 -2.73 15.42 5.59
CA ILE A 178 -1.44 14.80 5.96
C ILE A 178 -0.31 15.40 5.12
N TYR A 179 -0.48 15.47 3.79
CA TYR A 179 0.50 16.06 2.89
C TYR A 179 0.86 17.50 3.28
N GLN A 180 -0.14 18.32 3.60
CA GLN A 180 0.08 19.70 4.04
C GLN A 180 0.85 19.75 5.35
N CYS A 181 0.41 19.02 6.38
CA CYS A 181 1.06 19.02 7.69
C CYS A 181 2.52 18.60 7.63
N VAL A 182 2.83 17.51 6.90
CA VAL A 182 4.21 17.01 6.78
C VAL A 182 5.11 18.01 6.06
N ASN A 183 4.63 18.63 4.97
CA ASN A 183 5.41 19.63 4.22
C ASN A 183 5.57 20.95 5.00
N ASP A 184 4.54 21.39 5.71
CA ASP A 184 4.60 22.62 6.51
C ASP A 184 5.60 22.45 7.66
N PHE A 185 5.53 21.32 8.37
CA PHE A 185 6.50 20.99 9.42
C PHE A 185 7.92 20.89 8.87
N ALA A 186 8.13 20.19 7.77
CA ALA A 186 9.44 20.03 7.14
C ALA A 186 10.03 21.36 6.67
N SER A 187 9.19 22.25 6.15
CA SER A 187 9.57 23.61 5.73
C SER A 187 9.91 24.49 6.93
N LEU A 188 9.08 24.46 7.97
CA LEU A 188 9.28 25.24 9.20
C LEU A 188 10.60 24.85 9.89
N LYS A 189 10.91 23.57 9.94
CA LYS A 189 12.15 23.04 10.55
C LYS A 189 13.34 23.03 9.59
N LYS A 190 13.22 23.62 8.39
CA LYS A 190 14.29 23.70 7.36
C LYS A 190 14.85 22.33 6.96
N MET A 191 14.02 21.28 6.99
CA MET A 191 14.42 19.92 6.61
C MET A 191 14.41 19.71 5.09
N LEU A 192 13.78 20.61 4.33
CA LEU A 192 13.75 20.65 2.87
C LEU A 192 14.50 21.88 2.37
N LYS A 193 15.02 21.81 1.15
CA LYS A 193 15.62 22.99 0.48
C LYS A 193 14.53 24.00 0.15
N ARG A 194 14.92 25.26 -0.04
CA ARG A 194 13.98 26.33 -0.39
C ARG A 194 13.22 26.00 -1.68
N GLY A 195 11.90 25.90 -1.59
CA GLY A 195 11.02 25.56 -2.72
C GLY A 195 10.87 24.06 -3.00
N GLU A 196 11.59 23.19 -2.27
CA GLU A 196 11.41 21.76 -2.33
C GLU A 196 10.16 21.33 -1.56
N LYS A 197 9.41 20.37 -2.08
CA LYS A 197 8.26 19.73 -1.42
C LYS A 197 8.32 18.23 -1.60
N LEU A 198 7.93 17.50 -0.57
CA LEU A 198 7.65 16.07 -0.67
C LEU A 198 6.41 15.86 -1.53
N SER A 199 6.36 14.78 -2.30
CA SER A 199 5.13 14.43 -3.03
C SER A 199 4.04 13.92 -2.08
N GLU A 200 2.81 13.87 -2.54
CA GLU A 200 1.71 13.30 -1.75
C GLU A 200 1.96 11.85 -1.35
N SER A 201 2.52 11.04 -2.25
CA SER A 201 2.86 9.65 -1.97
C SER A 201 4.04 9.52 -1.00
N ASP A 202 5.07 10.38 -1.12
CA ASP A 202 6.21 10.35 -0.21
C ASP A 202 5.81 10.71 1.22
N SER A 203 4.90 11.70 1.38
CA SER A 203 4.42 12.12 2.70
C SER A 203 3.60 11.04 3.43
N ARG A 204 3.16 10.01 2.72
CA ARG A 204 2.35 8.91 3.27
C ARG A 204 3.07 7.56 3.21
N GLU A 205 4.37 7.54 2.96
CA GLU A 205 5.14 6.30 2.93
C GLU A 205 5.12 5.58 4.28
N GLY A 206 4.64 4.34 4.29
CA GLY A 206 4.52 3.51 5.47
C GLY A 206 3.33 3.84 6.36
N ILE A 207 2.39 4.69 5.93
CA ILE A 207 1.22 5.06 6.75
C ILE A 207 0.18 3.93 6.79
N VAL A 208 -0.33 3.65 7.99
CA VAL A 208 -1.59 2.95 8.23
C VAL A 208 -2.59 4.00 8.69
N LEU A 209 -3.68 4.17 7.94
CA LEU A 209 -4.65 5.24 8.13
C LEU A 209 -6.06 4.67 8.16
N VAL A 210 -6.81 4.99 9.19
CA VAL A 210 -8.25 4.72 9.28
C VAL A 210 -9.00 6.03 9.31
N VAL A 211 -10.00 6.18 8.43
CA VAL A 211 -10.86 7.37 8.34
C VAL A 211 -12.30 6.93 8.46
N SER A 212 -13.00 7.42 9.46
CA SER A 212 -14.44 7.21 9.67
C SER A 212 -15.15 8.56 9.70
N VAL A 213 -16.25 8.68 8.93
CA VAL A 213 -17.05 9.91 8.91
C VAL A 213 -18.52 9.61 9.18
N GLY A 214 -19.13 10.46 10.02
CA GLY A 214 -20.56 10.54 10.24
C GLY A 214 -21.15 11.64 9.36
N VAL A 215 -21.86 11.26 8.28
CA VAL A 215 -22.46 12.19 7.33
C VAL A 215 -23.97 12.16 7.47
N PRO A 216 -24.65 13.31 7.67
CA PRO A 216 -26.11 13.38 7.72
C PRO A 216 -26.76 12.84 6.45
N GLU A 217 -27.92 12.18 6.62
CA GLU A 217 -28.66 11.58 5.51
C GLU A 217 -29.08 12.62 4.45
N SER A 218 -29.30 13.87 4.87
CA SER A 218 -29.69 14.98 3.99
C SER A 218 -28.66 15.37 2.95
N ILE A 219 -27.36 15.02 3.15
CA ILE A 219 -26.26 15.40 2.25
C ILE A 219 -25.40 14.22 1.82
N ILE A 220 -25.67 13.00 2.34
CA ILE A 220 -24.86 11.84 2.00
C ILE A 220 -25.10 11.42 0.56
N ASP A 221 -24.00 11.18 -0.16
CA ASP A 221 -24.02 10.70 -1.54
C ASP A 221 -22.93 9.66 -1.75
N PHE A 222 -23.29 8.57 -2.45
CA PHE A 222 -22.37 7.48 -2.77
C PHE A 222 -22.33 7.23 -4.27
N LYS A 223 -21.17 6.87 -4.76
CA LYS A 223 -21.03 6.40 -6.13
C LYS A 223 -21.39 4.92 -6.21
N GLY A 224 -22.52 4.63 -6.86
CA GLY A 224 -23.02 3.27 -7.07
C GLY A 224 -23.80 2.69 -5.89
N GLN A 225 -24.53 1.61 -6.18
CA GLN A 225 -25.47 0.97 -5.25
C GLN A 225 -24.78 0.28 -4.07
N THR A 226 -23.54 -0.17 -4.24
CA THR A 226 -22.77 -0.88 -3.20
C THR A 226 -22.20 0.03 -2.11
N LYS A 227 -22.39 1.37 -2.25
CA LYS A 227 -21.84 2.38 -1.32
C LYS A 227 -20.32 2.30 -1.10
N GLY A 228 -19.60 1.71 -2.06
CA GLY A 228 -18.17 1.50 -1.97
C GLY A 228 -17.34 2.78 -1.97
N GLN A 229 -17.87 3.89 -2.54
CA GLN A 229 -17.18 5.17 -2.62
C GLN A 229 -18.08 6.32 -2.15
N LEU A 230 -17.61 7.12 -1.18
CA LEU A 230 -18.30 8.33 -0.73
C LEU A 230 -18.09 9.48 -1.74
N SER A 231 -19.20 10.07 -2.22
CA SER A 231 -19.22 11.17 -3.18
C SER A 231 -19.63 12.52 -2.58
N THR A 232 -19.86 12.59 -1.26
CA THR A 232 -20.18 13.83 -0.55
C THR A 232 -18.97 14.75 -0.51
N VAL A 233 -18.98 15.85 -1.28
CA VAL A 233 -17.86 16.76 -1.45
C VAL A 233 -17.43 17.42 -0.14
N GLN A 234 -18.40 17.77 0.73
CA GLN A 234 -18.14 18.37 2.03
C GLN A 234 -17.26 17.49 2.93
N ALA A 235 -17.35 16.16 2.81
CA ALA A 235 -16.52 15.23 3.57
C ALA A 235 -15.01 15.41 3.31
N LYS A 236 -14.62 15.84 2.10
CA LYS A 236 -13.22 16.16 1.80
C LYS A 236 -12.71 17.30 2.64
N THR A 237 -13.46 18.41 2.68
CA THR A 237 -13.08 19.59 3.46
C THR A 237 -13.13 19.29 4.95
N ALA A 238 -14.17 18.60 5.42
CA ALA A 238 -14.31 18.21 6.83
C ALA A 238 -13.07 17.45 7.33
N VAL A 239 -12.71 16.38 6.64
CA VAL A 239 -11.56 15.56 7.04
C VAL A 239 -10.24 16.29 6.86
N GLN A 240 -10.07 17.07 5.77
CA GLN A 240 -8.86 17.87 5.57
C GLN A 240 -8.64 18.86 6.70
N GLU A 241 -9.67 19.59 7.14
CA GLU A 241 -9.56 20.59 8.20
C GLU A 241 -9.27 19.96 9.56
N VAL A 242 -9.98 18.85 9.91
CA VAL A 242 -9.71 18.12 11.16
C VAL A 242 -8.27 17.60 11.18
N VAL A 243 -7.82 16.94 10.11
CA VAL A 243 -6.46 16.42 10.03
C VAL A 243 -5.44 17.56 10.06
N SER A 244 -5.62 18.61 9.25
CA SER A 244 -4.67 19.72 9.19
C SER A 244 -4.50 20.39 10.55
N ARG A 245 -5.57 20.54 11.30
CA ARG A 245 -5.54 21.17 12.63
C ARG A 245 -4.88 20.27 13.65
N HIS A 246 -5.41 19.07 13.85
CA HIS A 246 -4.98 18.21 14.95
C HIS A 246 -3.65 17.53 14.68
N PHE A 247 -3.42 17.01 13.47
CA PHE A 247 -2.14 16.41 13.12
C PHE A 247 -1.02 17.44 13.03
N GLY A 248 -1.32 18.65 12.52
CA GLY A 248 -0.37 19.77 12.52
C GLY A 248 0.08 20.15 13.93
N THR A 249 -0.86 20.23 14.88
CA THR A 249 -0.56 20.46 16.30
C THR A 249 0.26 19.31 16.87
N TRP A 250 -0.16 18.07 16.64
CA TRP A 250 0.55 16.88 17.12
C TRP A 250 2.01 16.84 16.65
N LEU A 251 2.26 17.11 15.35
CA LEU A 251 3.62 17.19 14.80
C LEU A 251 4.46 18.26 15.49
N SER A 252 3.85 19.39 15.84
CA SER A 252 4.53 20.50 16.54
C SER A 252 4.89 20.11 17.98
N ASP A 253 3.99 19.43 18.67
CA ASP A 253 4.17 19.00 20.06
C ASP A 253 5.11 17.78 20.16
N ASN A 254 5.21 16.97 19.11
CA ASN A 254 6.02 15.76 19.06
C ASN A 254 7.17 15.88 18.04
N GLU A 255 7.99 16.93 18.19
CA GLU A 255 9.02 17.31 17.22
C GLU A 255 9.97 16.15 16.84
N LYS A 256 10.35 15.29 17.79
CA LYS A 256 11.23 14.14 17.52
C LYS A 256 10.56 13.16 16.59
N ALA A 257 9.34 12.77 16.88
CA ALA A 257 8.52 11.89 16.06
C ALA A 257 8.28 12.46 14.65
N ALA A 258 7.93 13.74 14.59
CA ALA A 258 7.72 14.45 13.33
C ALA A 258 8.97 14.47 12.44
N LYS A 259 10.16 14.63 13.03
CA LYS A 259 11.43 14.55 12.29
C LYS A 259 11.67 13.15 11.72
N GLU A 260 11.36 12.09 12.45
CA GLU A 260 11.49 10.71 11.97
C GLU A 260 10.53 10.46 10.80
N ILE A 261 9.28 10.92 10.89
CA ILE A 261 8.29 10.84 9.79
C ILE A 261 8.77 11.58 8.54
N VAL A 262 9.28 12.83 8.70
CA VAL A 262 9.80 13.60 7.57
C VAL A 262 11.04 12.95 6.95
N ASN A 263 11.95 12.40 7.76
CA ASN A 263 13.12 11.69 7.25
C ASN A 263 12.71 10.48 6.42
N ARG A 264 11.76 9.68 6.91
CA ARG A 264 11.21 8.56 6.15
C ARG A 264 10.60 9.01 4.82
N SER A 265 9.82 10.08 4.83
CA SER A 265 9.25 10.67 3.60
C SER A 265 10.33 11.12 2.61
N ARG A 266 11.44 11.67 3.11
CA ARG A 266 12.60 12.07 2.28
C ARG A 266 13.32 10.85 1.70
N ASP A 267 13.50 9.80 2.48
CA ASP A 267 14.12 8.56 2.02
C ASP A 267 13.27 7.90 0.93
N ALA A 268 11.95 7.88 1.10
CA ALA A 268 11.01 7.42 0.07
C ALA A 268 11.11 8.27 -1.21
N SER A 269 11.17 9.60 -1.08
CA SER A 269 11.36 10.51 -2.21
C SER A 269 12.67 10.24 -2.96
N ALA A 270 13.76 10.05 -2.20
CA ALA A 270 15.07 9.74 -2.77
C ALA A 270 15.07 8.38 -3.51
N ALA A 271 14.42 7.35 -2.91
CA ALA A 271 14.31 6.04 -3.52
C ALA A 271 13.48 6.08 -4.82
N ARG A 272 12.34 6.79 -4.83
CA ARG A 272 11.51 6.98 -6.05
C ARG A 272 12.24 7.77 -7.12
N ALA A 273 12.98 8.80 -6.75
CA ALA A 273 13.79 9.56 -7.69
C ALA A 273 14.90 8.70 -8.32
N ALA A 274 15.55 7.85 -7.52
CA ALA A 274 16.55 6.91 -8.01
C ALA A 274 15.94 5.86 -8.95
N ALA A 275 14.78 5.29 -8.59
CA ALA A 275 14.06 4.34 -9.43
C ALA A 275 13.61 4.97 -10.75
N LYS A 276 13.08 6.22 -10.72
CA LYS A 276 12.69 6.95 -11.93
C LYS A 276 13.90 7.19 -12.84
N LEU A 277 15.03 7.62 -12.28
CA LEU A 277 16.27 7.84 -13.04
C LEU A 277 16.76 6.55 -13.70
N ALA A 278 16.69 5.42 -12.97
CA ALA A 278 17.03 4.10 -13.50
C ALA A 278 16.14 3.70 -14.68
N ARG A 279 14.82 3.94 -14.57
CA ARG A 279 13.85 3.71 -15.65
C ARG A 279 14.12 4.59 -16.87
N GLU A 280 14.40 5.87 -16.66
CA GLU A 280 14.74 6.81 -17.74
C GLU A 280 16.04 6.42 -18.45
N MET A 281 17.07 6.02 -17.70
CA MET A 281 18.32 5.52 -18.26
C MET A 281 18.12 4.23 -19.06
N SER A 282 17.32 3.29 -18.54
CA SER A 282 16.92 2.07 -19.26
C SER A 282 16.14 2.38 -20.55
N GLN A 283 15.20 3.33 -20.51
CA GLN A 283 14.45 3.77 -21.69
C GLN A 283 15.31 4.53 -22.70
N GLN A 284 16.26 5.35 -22.23
CA GLN A 284 17.22 6.03 -23.11
C GLN A 284 18.16 5.04 -23.77
N SER A 285 18.63 4.01 -23.06
CA SER A 285 19.39 2.92 -23.64
C SER A 285 18.58 2.17 -24.72
N ARG A 286 17.27 1.98 -24.51
CA ARG A 286 16.37 1.40 -25.53
C ARG A 286 16.13 2.33 -26.71
N LYS A 287 16.01 3.65 -26.51
CA LYS A 287 15.81 4.66 -27.58
C LYS A 287 17.09 4.97 -28.35
N LYS A 288 18.26 4.95 -27.71
CA LYS A 288 19.57 5.08 -28.34
C LYS A 288 20.00 3.84 -29.15
N SER A 289 19.29 2.72 -28.99
CA SER A 289 19.48 1.51 -29.81
C SER A 289 18.92 1.63 -31.24
N SER A 290 18.74 2.85 -31.78
CA SER A 290 18.69 3.04 -33.22
C SER A 290 20.08 2.74 -33.80
N LYS A 291 20.11 2.02 -34.87
CA LYS A 291 21.19 1.31 -35.59
C LYS A 291 22.67 1.74 -35.40
N LYS A 292 22.95 2.96 -34.95
CA LYS A 292 24.34 3.46 -34.82
C LYS A 292 24.97 3.16 -33.45
N ASP A 293 24.19 3.24 -32.35
CA ASP A 293 24.69 2.99 -30.99
C ASP A 293 24.77 1.49 -30.61
N LYS A 294 24.05 0.62 -31.35
CA LYS A 294 24.24 -0.85 -31.25
C LYS A 294 25.66 -1.28 -31.63
N LEU A 295 26.38 -0.50 -32.40
CA LEU A 295 27.74 -0.84 -32.81
C LEU A 295 28.78 -0.51 -31.75
N GLU A 296 28.59 0.56 -30.95
CA GLU A 296 29.60 0.96 -29.93
C GLU A 296 29.44 0.22 -28.60
N MET A 297 28.22 -0.05 -28.12
CA MET A 297 27.99 -0.91 -26.93
C MET A 297 28.28 -2.39 -27.20
N SER A 298 28.34 -2.81 -28.45
CA SER A 298 28.63 -4.19 -28.86
C SER A 298 30.08 -4.50 -29.09
N SER A 299 31.02 -3.57 -28.87
CA SER A 299 32.44 -3.79 -29.15
C SER A 299 33.08 -4.88 -28.28
N LYS A 300 32.47 -5.16 -27.10
CA LYS A 300 32.95 -6.21 -26.18
C LYS A 300 32.18 -7.54 -26.36
N LEU A 301 30.90 -7.51 -26.74
CA LEU A 301 30.08 -8.71 -26.87
C LEU A 301 30.29 -9.38 -28.21
N VAL A 302 30.71 -10.63 -28.20
CA VAL A 302 30.57 -11.53 -29.35
C VAL A 302 29.25 -12.28 -29.22
N PRO A 303 28.20 -11.94 -30.01
CA PRO A 303 26.86 -12.41 -29.74
C PRO A 303 26.66 -13.88 -30.12
N GLY A 304 25.84 -14.60 -29.36
CA GLY A 304 25.22 -15.85 -29.77
C GLY A 304 24.11 -15.57 -30.78
N ARG A 305 23.87 -16.48 -31.72
CA ARG A 305 22.83 -16.40 -32.77
C ARG A 305 21.77 -17.48 -32.58
N GLY A 306 20.62 -17.34 -33.23
CA GLY A 306 19.53 -18.32 -33.18
C GLY A 306 18.44 -17.89 -32.19
N ASP A 307 17.59 -18.84 -31.78
CA ASP A 307 16.50 -18.66 -30.83
C ASP A 307 17.06 -18.42 -29.42
N PRO A 308 16.62 -17.38 -28.67
CA PRO A 308 17.07 -17.09 -27.31
C PRO A 308 17.04 -18.28 -26.36
N HIS A 309 16.06 -19.20 -26.53
CA HIS A 309 15.91 -20.40 -25.72
C HIS A 309 17.12 -21.34 -25.75
N TYR A 310 17.89 -21.33 -26.84
CA TYR A 310 19.12 -22.13 -26.99
C TYR A 310 20.41 -21.36 -26.80
N ARG A 311 20.34 -20.05 -26.52
CA ARG A 311 21.54 -19.23 -26.36
C ARG A 311 22.13 -19.36 -24.98
N GLU A 312 23.46 -19.44 -24.94
CA GLU A 312 24.28 -19.42 -23.73
C GLU A 312 25.18 -18.17 -23.74
N LEU A 313 25.30 -17.50 -22.59
CA LEU A 313 26.20 -16.35 -22.43
C LEU A 313 27.37 -16.74 -21.54
N PHE A 314 28.57 -16.71 -22.09
CA PHE A 314 29.82 -16.85 -21.33
C PHE A 314 30.30 -15.49 -20.89
N ILE A 315 30.31 -15.23 -19.58
CA ILE A 315 30.91 -14.04 -18.98
C ILE A 315 32.32 -14.44 -18.55
N VAL A 316 33.33 -13.81 -19.15
CA VAL A 316 34.72 -14.22 -18.99
C VAL A 316 35.57 -13.10 -18.41
N GLU A 317 36.56 -13.43 -17.61
CA GLU A 317 37.48 -12.47 -17.02
C GLU A 317 38.56 -12.05 -18.04
N GLY A 318 38.43 -10.84 -18.56
CA GLY A 318 39.36 -10.22 -19.47
C GLY A 318 39.29 -10.66 -20.93
N ASP A 319 39.93 -9.88 -21.78
CA ASP A 319 39.94 -10.05 -23.23
C ASP A 319 40.73 -11.31 -23.68
N SER A 320 41.75 -11.72 -22.90
CA SER A 320 42.57 -12.90 -23.19
C SER A 320 41.75 -14.20 -23.07
N ALA A 321 41.01 -14.37 -21.97
CA ALA A 321 40.13 -15.52 -21.76
C ALA A 321 39.02 -15.53 -22.80
N ALA A 322 38.44 -14.36 -23.14
CA ALA A 322 37.42 -14.24 -24.18
C ALA A 322 37.93 -14.78 -25.53
N GLY A 323 39.16 -14.47 -25.92
CA GLY A 323 39.74 -14.97 -27.16
C GLY A 323 39.81 -16.50 -27.23
N SER A 324 40.07 -17.17 -26.11
CA SER A 324 40.09 -18.64 -26.01
C SER A 324 38.67 -19.22 -26.11
N VAL A 325 37.71 -18.65 -25.39
CA VAL A 325 36.31 -19.10 -25.42
C VAL A 325 35.69 -18.85 -26.81
N ILE A 326 36.00 -17.73 -27.47
CA ILE A 326 35.51 -17.42 -28.81
C ILE A 326 35.97 -18.47 -29.82
N LYS A 327 37.21 -18.93 -29.73
CA LYS A 327 37.81 -19.97 -30.60
C LYS A 327 37.20 -21.35 -30.31
N ALA A 328 36.79 -21.61 -29.09
CA ALA A 328 36.20 -22.89 -28.66
C ALA A 328 34.70 -23.04 -29.00
N ARG A 329 34.02 -21.96 -29.44
CA ARG A 329 32.60 -22.03 -29.80
C ARG A 329 32.37 -22.98 -30.95
N THR A 330 31.34 -23.83 -30.81
CA THR A 330 30.94 -24.82 -31.81
C THR A 330 29.60 -24.49 -32.44
N PRO A 331 29.46 -24.59 -33.77
CA PRO A 331 28.18 -24.48 -34.43
C PRO A 331 27.29 -25.69 -34.08
N GLU A 332 26.01 -25.39 -33.82
CA GLU A 332 24.98 -26.41 -33.55
C GLU A 332 23.87 -26.34 -34.60
N VAL A 333 23.23 -27.48 -34.89
CA VAL A 333 22.08 -27.51 -35.80
C VAL A 333 20.78 -27.40 -35.01
N ILE A 334 20.15 -26.23 -35.07
CA ILE A 334 18.89 -25.97 -34.38
C ILE A 334 17.80 -25.66 -35.41
N LYS A 335 16.72 -26.44 -35.35
CA LYS A 335 15.58 -26.32 -36.31
C LYS A 335 16.06 -26.28 -37.77
N GLY A 336 17.03 -27.15 -38.11
CA GLY A 336 17.57 -27.27 -39.47
C GLY A 336 18.53 -26.16 -39.95
N LYS A 337 18.94 -25.25 -39.05
CA LYS A 337 19.89 -24.17 -39.33
C LYS A 337 21.16 -24.35 -38.46
N THR A 338 22.31 -24.24 -39.08
CA THR A 338 23.60 -24.24 -38.37
C THR A 338 23.83 -22.84 -37.78
N VAL A 339 23.89 -22.74 -36.45
CA VAL A 339 24.05 -21.50 -35.72
C VAL A 339 25.05 -21.66 -34.57
N VAL A 340 25.74 -20.58 -34.20
CA VAL A 340 26.57 -20.52 -33.00
C VAL A 340 25.77 -19.81 -31.89
N THR A 341 25.29 -20.57 -30.91
CA THR A 341 24.41 -20.13 -29.85
C THR A 341 25.16 -19.43 -28.72
N GLN A 342 26.44 -19.70 -28.56
CA GLN A 342 27.28 -19.20 -27.50
C GLN A 342 27.66 -17.73 -27.75
N GLY A 343 27.20 -16.83 -26.84
CA GLY A 343 27.66 -15.46 -26.72
C GLY A 343 28.85 -15.37 -25.77
N VAL A 344 29.78 -14.46 -25.99
CA VAL A 344 30.94 -14.24 -25.10
C VAL A 344 31.02 -12.76 -24.74
N LEU A 345 30.99 -12.48 -23.44
CA LEU A 345 31.10 -11.12 -22.88
C LEU A 345 32.35 -11.06 -21.97
N PRO A 346 33.42 -10.39 -22.37
CA PRO A 346 34.53 -10.12 -21.48
C PRO A 346 34.16 -8.99 -20.50
N ILE A 347 34.51 -9.18 -19.24
CA ILE A 347 34.42 -8.16 -18.19
C ILE A 347 35.85 -7.77 -17.74
N ARG A 348 36.06 -6.50 -17.37
CA ARG A 348 37.33 -6.00 -16.93
C ARG A 348 37.37 -5.83 -15.42
N GLY A 349 38.18 -6.67 -14.76
CA GLY A 349 38.44 -6.58 -13.32
C GLY A 349 37.21 -6.84 -12.44
N LYS A 350 37.32 -6.41 -11.18
CA LYS A 350 36.27 -6.60 -10.18
C LYS A 350 35.10 -5.63 -10.42
N ILE A 351 33.91 -6.17 -10.64
CA ILE A 351 32.70 -5.34 -10.75
C ILE A 351 32.32 -4.76 -9.38
N LEU A 352 31.48 -3.74 -9.41
CA LEU A 352 30.96 -3.09 -8.21
C LEU A 352 30.12 -4.06 -7.36
N ASN A 353 30.24 -3.99 -6.03
CA ASN A 353 29.37 -4.77 -5.15
C ASN A 353 28.01 -4.09 -5.02
N VAL A 354 27.02 -4.62 -5.70
CA VAL A 354 25.66 -4.04 -5.78
C VAL A 354 24.95 -3.95 -4.43
N SER A 355 25.20 -4.88 -3.50
CA SER A 355 24.58 -4.87 -2.18
C SER A 355 25.03 -3.72 -1.27
N LYS A 356 26.13 -3.06 -1.59
CA LYS A 356 26.72 -1.99 -0.76
C LYS A 356 26.65 -0.61 -1.38
N GLU A 357 26.12 -0.49 -2.59
CA GLU A 357 26.16 0.75 -3.35
C GLU A 357 24.77 1.24 -3.71
N PRO A 358 24.55 2.55 -3.74
CA PRO A 358 23.26 3.11 -4.15
C PRO A 358 23.01 2.83 -5.64
N LEU A 359 21.76 2.61 -6.01
CA LEU A 359 21.30 2.26 -7.35
C LEU A 359 21.88 3.17 -8.46
N ARG A 360 21.97 4.48 -8.19
CA ARG A 360 22.59 5.44 -9.12
C ARG A 360 24.03 5.07 -9.50
N ARG A 361 24.81 4.58 -8.53
CA ARG A 361 26.22 4.20 -8.75
C ARG A 361 26.31 2.85 -9.46
N ILE A 362 25.40 1.93 -9.14
CA ILE A 362 25.27 0.63 -9.81
C ILE A 362 24.99 0.84 -11.29
N MET A 363 23.98 1.66 -11.63
CA MET A 363 23.59 1.93 -13.02
C MET A 363 24.58 2.79 -13.80
N ALA A 364 25.42 3.57 -13.12
CA ALA A 364 26.51 4.31 -13.73
C ALA A 364 27.76 3.44 -14.00
N ASN A 365 27.80 2.22 -13.47
CA ASN A 365 28.91 1.29 -13.71
C ASN A 365 28.77 0.65 -15.11
N GLU A 366 29.80 0.82 -15.94
CA GLU A 366 29.80 0.39 -17.34
C GLU A 366 29.61 -1.15 -17.47
N GLU A 367 30.29 -1.94 -16.65
CA GLU A 367 30.24 -3.40 -16.73
C GLU A 367 28.85 -3.93 -16.35
N ILE A 368 28.26 -3.42 -15.26
CA ILE A 368 26.91 -3.80 -14.82
C ILE A 368 25.86 -3.38 -15.86
N SER A 369 25.95 -2.14 -16.35
CA SER A 369 25.05 -1.62 -17.38
C SER A 369 25.12 -2.43 -18.68
N THR A 370 26.33 -2.90 -19.03
CA THR A 370 26.55 -3.78 -20.18
C THR A 370 25.91 -5.15 -19.97
N ILE A 371 26.07 -5.77 -18.79
CA ILE A 371 25.43 -7.06 -18.45
C ILE A 371 23.91 -6.97 -18.57
N ILE A 372 23.28 -5.94 -17.96
CA ILE A 372 21.83 -5.71 -18.03
C ILE A 372 21.37 -5.55 -19.49
N SER A 373 22.09 -4.78 -20.29
CA SER A 373 21.77 -4.55 -21.69
C SER A 373 21.89 -5.81 -22.54
N VAL A 374 22.89 -6.64 -22.31
CA VAL A 374 23.14 -7.90 -23.01
C VAL A 374 22.06 -8.93 -22.69
N LEU A 375 21.64 -9.00 -21.44
CA LEU A 375 20.56 -9.89 -21.00
C LEU A 375 19.18 -9.48 -21.54
N GLY A 376 18.95 -8.18 -21.69
CA GLY A 376 17.74 -7.63 -22.32
C GLY A 376 16.44 -7.76 -21.55
N ALA A 377 16.47 -8.36 -20.34
CA ALA A 377 15.27 -8.60 -19.52
C ALA A 377 14.82 -7.40 -18.68
N GLY A 378 15.58 -6.32 -18.63
CA GLY A 378 15.31 -5.17 -17.76
C GLY A 378 15.96 -5.29 -16.40
N PHE A 379 15.49 -4.52 -15.42
CA PHE A 379 16.06 -4.44 -14.08
C PHE A 379 14.96 -4.04 -13.07
N GLY A 380 14.98 -4.61 -11.87
CA GLY A 380 14.02 -4.33 -10.78
C GLY A 380 12.58 -4.54 -11.22
N ASP A 381 11.68 -3.61 -10.91
CA ASP A 381 10.26 -3.68 -11.27
C ASP A 381 9.97 -3.85 -12.78
N ASP A 382 10.94 -3.48 -13.64
CA ASP A 382 10.83 -3.63 -15.10
C ASP A 382 11.41 -4.96 -15.60
N PHE A 383 11.84 -5.87 -14.70
CA PHE A 383 12.38 -7.17 -15.07
C PHE A 383 11.29 -8.06 -15.67
N ASP A 384 11.57 -8.57 -16.88
CA ASP A 384 10.67 -9.43 -17.62
C ASP A 384 11.46 -10.60 -18.18
N ILE A 385 11.34 -11.75 -17.53
CA ILE A 385 12.06 -12.97 -17.88
C ILE A 385 11.78 -13.42 -19.33
N SER A 386 10.60 -13.10 -19.87
CA SER A 386 10.23 -13.45 -21.25
C SER A 386 11.08 -12.74 -22.31
N LYS A 387 11.77 -11.65 -21.94
CA LYS A 387 12.63 -10.85 -22.81
C LYS A 387 14.11 -11.24 -22.75
N LEU A 388 14.47 -12.22 -21.90
CA LEU A 388 15.84 -12.72 -21.82
C LEU A 388 16.39 -13.11 -23.19
N GLN A 389 17.57 -12.59 -23.50
CA GLN A 389 18.29 -12.89 -24.75
C GLN A 389 19.13 -14.18 -24.67
N TYR A 390 19.40 -14.66 -23.48
CA TYR A 390 20.19 -15.87 -23.20
C TYR A 390 19.50 -16.70 -22.14
N ASN A 391 19.33 -17.99 -22.40
CA ASN A 391 18.66 -18.91 -21.48
C ASN A 391 19.60 -19.42 -20.36
N LYS A 392 20.90 -19.35 -20.59
CA LYS A 392 21.91 -19.83 -19.64
C LYS A 392 23.10 -18.86 -19.57
N ILE A 393 23.56 -18.59 -18.35
CA ILE A 393 24.75 -17.77 -18.10
C ILE A 393 25.83 -18.64 -17.50
N ILE A 394 27.02 -18.60 -18.08
CA ILE A 394 28.18 -19.36 -17.67
C ILE A 394 29.27 -18.37 -17.29
N ILE A 395 29.66 -18.36 -16.01
CA ILE A 395 30.71 -17.49 -15.50
C ILE A 395 32.04 -18.24 -15.54
N CYS A 396 32.97 -17.72 -16.31
CA CYS A 396 34.34 -18.23 -16.43
C CYS A 396 35.33 -17.24 -15.81
N SER A 397 35.78 -17.52 -14.62
CA SER A 397 36.82 -16.77 -13.90
C SER A 397 38.00 -17.69 -13.58
N ASP A 398 39.15 -17.10 -13.30
CA ASP A 398 40.32 -17.84 -12.89
C ASP A 398 40.14 -18.62 -11.60
N ALA A 399 40.86 -19.69 -11.37
CA ALA A 399 40.79 -20.55 -10.20
C ALA A 399 41.61 -20.01 -9.01
N ASP A 400 41.60 -18.68 -8.82
CA ASP A 400 42.31 -18.01 -7.75
C ASP A 400 41.35 -17.20 -6.85
N HIS A 401 41.88 -16.52 -5.83
CA HIS A 401 41.08 -15.71 -4.91
C HIS A 401 40.34 -14.54 -5.59
N ASP A 402 40.97 -13.93 -6.62
CA ASP A 402 40.39 -12.83 -7.35
C ASP A 402 39.24 -13.28 -8.24
N GLY A 403 39.42 -14.41 -8.96
CA GLY A 403 38.37 -15.03 -9.75
C GLY A 403 37.17 -15.52 -8.91
N PHE A 404 37.44 -16.03 -7.69
CA PHE A 404 36.37 -16.36 -6.73
C PHE A 404 35.56 -15.14 -6.33
N HIS A 405 36.28 -14.01 -6.10
CA HIS A 405 35.62 -12.75 -5.72
C HIS A 405 34.80 -12.18 -6.89
N ILE A 406 35.32 -12.20 -8.10
CA ILE A 406 34.61 -11.77 -9.33
C ILE A 406 33.35 -12.61 -9.52
N ARG A 407 33.41 -13.93 -9.36
CA ARG A 407 32.27 -14.83 -9.44
C ARG A 407 31.19 -14.48 -8.43
N ALA A 408 31.57 -14.27 -7.17
CA ALA A 408 30.65 -13.88 -6.12
C ALA A 408 29.93 -12.52 -6.41
N LEU A 409 30.70 -11.54 -6.92
CA LEU A 409 30.14 -10.24 -7.31
C LEU A 409 29.18 -10.34 -8.49
N LEU A 410 29.50 -11.19 -9.50
CA LEU A 410 28.64 -11.43 -10.66
C LEU A 410 27.35 -12.12 -10.27
N VAL A 411 27.40 -13.18 -9.46
CA VAL A 411 26.21 -13.88 -8.95
C VAL A 411 25.34 -12.90 -8.17
N ASN A 412 25.92 -12.11 -7.27
CA ASN A 412 25.19 -11.10 -6.51
C ASN A 412 24.57 -10.03 -7.42
N CYS A 413 25.29 -9.60 -8.46
CA CYS A 413 24.75 -8.65 -9.45
C CYS A 413 23.55 -9.24 -10.21
N LEU A 414 23.63 -10.49 -10.65
CA LEU A 414 22.56 -11.17 -11.38
C LEU A 414 21.32 -11.41 -10.52
N LEU A 415 21.50 -11.81 -9.25
CA LEU A 415 20.40 -11.96 -8.29
C LEU A 415 19.75 -10.60 -8.01
N TYR A 416 20.54 -9.58 -7.74
CA TYR A 416 20.02 -8.23 -7.48
C TYR A 416 19.26 -7.63 -8.67
N THR A 417 19.60 -8.00 -9.91
CA THR A 417 18.89 -7.54 -11.12
C THR A 417 17.57 -8.28 -11.37
N SER A 418 17.40 -9.47 -10.79
CA SER A 418 16.17 -10.30 -10.95
C SER A 418 15.19 -10.19 -9.80
N ASP A 419 15.66 -9.84 -8.57
CA ASP A 419 14.87 -9.85 -7.34
C ASP A 419 14.62 -8.43 -6.77
N ALA A 420 15.07 -7.36 -7.41
CA ALA A 420 14.92 -5.99 -6.94
C ALA A 420 13.60 -5.35 -7.37
#